data_eb932745be04fb4cb2dc13f6bbe4b686
#
_entry.id   eb932745be04fb4cb2dc13f6bbe4b686
#
_cell.length_a   1.000
_cell.length_b   1.000
_cell.length_c   1.000
_cell.angle_alpha   90.00
_cell.angle_beta   90.00
_cell.angle_gamma   90.00
#
_symmetry.space_group_name_H-M   'P 1'
#
loop_
_entity.id
_entity.type
_entity.pdbx_description
1 polymer ?
#
loop_
_entity_poly.entity_id
_entity_poly.type
_entity_poly.pdbx_seq_one_letter_code
_entity_poly.pdbx_strand_id
1 'polypeptide(L)'
;PKTDQAKDWEDVPEDIKDTFERLGIPEAERASLAGVGAQYDSELVYHNMREEVAAQGVVYSGIEEALEGPYAELIHEKFMQLVPPTDHKFAALHGAVWSGGSFVYVPAGVKVDFPLQSYFRLNAAGAGQFEHTLIILEPGADLHFVEGCSAPKYNVANLHAGCVELYVGKGARLR
;
A
#
# COMPACT_ATOMS: atom_id res chain seq x y z
N PRO A 1 -12.18 15.36 4.09
CA PRO A 1 -13.25 14.78 3.28
C PRO A 1 -12.70 13.53 2.65
N LYS A 2 -13.42 12.40 2.79
CA LYS A 2 -13.06 11.18 2.06
C LYS A 2 -13.19 11.50 0.57
N THR A 3 -12.11 11.46 -0.16
CA THR A 3 -12.13 11.44 -1.62
C THR A 3 -12.65 10.07 -2.04
N ASP A 4 -13.66 10.01 -2.89
CA ASP A 4 -14.11 8.75 -3.46
C ASP A 4 -12.93 8.14 -4.26
N GLN A 5 -12.66 6.85 -4.02
CA GLN A 5 -11.65 6.12 -4.80
C GLN A 5 -12.01 6.13 -6.27
N ALA A 6 -11.11 6.61 -7.11
CA ALA A 6 -11.22 6.45 -8.55
C ALA A 6 -10.90 4.99 -8.95
N LYS A 7 -11.76 4.37 -9.73
CA LYS A 7 -11.52 3.03 -10.31
C LYS A 7 -10.80 3.12 -11.65
N ASP A 8 -11.05 4.20 -12.38
CA ASP A 8 -10.41 4.49 -13.66
C ASP A 8 -9.49 5.69 -13.49
N TRP A 9 -8.34 5.65 -14.16
CA TRP A 9 -7.35 6.72 -14.08
C TRP A 9 -7.90 8.08 -14.53
N GLU A 10 -8.83 8.07 -15.47
CA GLU A 10 -9.51 9.25 -15.99
C GLU A 10 -10.30 10.01 -14.92
N ASP A 11 -10.77 9.32 -13.89
CA ASP A 11 -11.57 9.90 -12.79
C ASP A 11 -10.72 10.47 -11.65
N VAL A 12 -9.40 10.26 -11.67
CA VAL A 12 -8.47 10.84 -10.68
C VAL A 12 -8.40 12.35 -10.86
N PRO A 13 -8.44 13.17 -9.77
CA PRO A 13 -8.29 14.62 -9.86
C PRO A 13 -7.02 15.04 -10.59
N GLU A 14 -7.11 16.12 -11.40
CA GLU A 14 -6.06 16.54 -12.34
C GLU A 14 -4.74 16.88 -11.66
N ASP A 15 -4.77 17.55 -10.51
CA ASP A 15 -3.59 17.89 -9.72
C ASP A 15 -2.84 16.65 -9.19
N ILE A 16 -3.56 15.57 -8.96
CA ILE A 16 -3.01 14.28 -8.59
C ILE A 16 -2.46 13.57 -9.82
N LYS A 17 -3.21 13.55 -10.94
CA LYS A 17 -2.78 12.98 -12.22
C LYS A 17 -1.43 13.52 -12.67
N ASP A 18 -1.30 14.84 -12.72
CA ASP A 18 -0.06 15.52 -13.13
C ASP A 18 1.17 15.02 -12.35
N THR A 19 0.98 14.72 -11.06
CA THR A 19 2.05 14.19 -10.22
C THR A 19 2.39 12.76 -10.60
N PHE A 20 1.41 11.87 -10.67
CA PHE A 20 1.64 10.46 -10.95
C PHE A 20 2.04 10.19 -12.40
N GLU A 21 1.54 10.98 -13.36
CA GLU A 21 1.97 10.92 -14.76
C GLU A 21 3.43 11.29 -14.94
N ARG A 22 3.88 12.36 -14.26
CA ARG A 22 5.31 12.75 -14.26
C ARG A 22 6.22 11.69 -13.66
N LEU A 23 5.69 10.82 -12.81
CA LEU A 23 6.39 9.68 -12.21
C LEU A 23 6.30 8.42 -13.07
N GLY A 24 5.53 8.43 -14.15
CA GLY A 24 5.37 7.30 -15.06
C GLY A 24 4.55 6.14 -14.51
N ILE A 25 3.79 6.32 -13.42
CA ILE A 25 3.01 5.26 -12.76
C ILE A 25 1.93 4.67 -13.68
N PRO A 26 1.09 5.45 -14.39
CA PRO A 26 0.06 4.89 -15.27
C PRO A 26 0.64 4.10 -16.43
N GLU A 27 1.79 4.50 -16.97
CA GLU A 27 2.49 3.78 -18.03
C GLU A 27 3.04 2.44 -17.53
N ALA A 28 3.65 2.44 -16.34
CA ALA A 28 4.15 1.22 -15.69
C ALA A 28 3.02 0.24 -15.38
N GLU A 29 1.87 0.72 -14.91
CA GLU A 29 0.67 -0.09 -14.67
C GLU A 29 0.21 -0.81 -15.93
N ARG A 30 0.03 -0.09 -17.03
CA ARG A 30 -0.42 -0.66 -18.30
C ARG A 30 0.57 -1.68 -18.86
N ALA A 31 1.87 -1.43 -18.68
CA ALA A 31 2.92 -2.22 -19.33
C ALA A 31 3.34 -3.44 -18.53
N SER A 32 3.45 -3.37 -17.20
CA SER A 32 4.22 -4.34 -16.43
C SER A 32 3.74 -4.64 -15.01
N LEU A 33 2.66 -4.05 -14.52
CA LEU A 33 2.17 -4.28 -13.16
C LEU A 33 0.97 -5.23 -13.11
N ALA A 34 0.88 -6.02 -12.04
CA ALA A 34 -0.30 -6.83 -11.70
C ALA A 34 -1.41 -5.99 -11.04
N GLY A 35 -1.02 -4.88 -10.43
CA GLY A 35 -1.90 -3.91 -9.80
C GLY A 35 -1.12 -2.74 -9.24
N VAL A 36 -1.81 -1.63 -9.04
CA VAL A 36 -1.26 -0.40 -8.47
C VAL A 36 -2.24 0.22 -7.47
N GLY A 37 -1.70 0.77 -6.39
CA GLY A 37 -2.43 1.61 -5.45
C GLY A 37 -1.69 2.93 -5.30
N ALA A 38 -2.38 4.05 -5.50
CA ALA A 38 -1.83 5.38 -5.33
C ALA A 38 -2.52 6.08 -4.17
N GLN A 39 -1.74 6.50 -3.19
CA GLN A 39 -2.19 7.22 -2.01
C GLN A 39 -1.63 8.64 -2.01
N TYR A 40 -2.48 9.58 -1.61
CA TYR A 40 -2.18 10.99 -1.56
C TYR A 40 -2.59 11.55 -0.20
N ASP A 41 -1.61 12.03 0.58
CA ASP A 41 -1.81 12.50 1.96
C ASP A 41 -2.59 11.47 2.82
N SER A 42 -2.21 10.19 2.78
CA SER A 42 -2.81 9.05 3.49
C SER A 42 -4.20 8.61 3.00
N GLU A 43 -4.72 9.17 1.92
CA GLU A 43 -5.96 8.70 1.30
C GLU A 43 -5.66 7.90 0.03
N LEU A 44 -6.29 6.73 -0.11
CA LEU A 44 -6.19 5.93 -1.34
C LEU A 44 -7.04 6.61 -2.43
N VAL A 45 -6.39 7.20 -3.42
CA VAL A 45 -7.04 7.97 -4.49
C VAL A 45 -7.26 7.14 -5.76
N TYR A 46 -6.44 6.14 -5.97
CA TYR A 46 -6.55 5.24 -7.11
C TYR A 46 -6.10 3.83 -6.71
N HIS A 47 -6.85 2.83 -7.14
CA HIS A 47 -6.50 1.42 -6.96
C HIS A 47 -7.00 0.59 -8.14
N ASN A 48 -6.12 -0.25 -8.66
CA ASN A 48 -6.46 -1.23 -9.68
C ASN A 48 -5.65 -2.51 -9.48
N MET A 49 -6.24 -3.64 -9.79
CA MET A 49 -5.57 -4.94 -9.86
C MET A 49 -6.16 -5.75 -11.01
N ARG A 50 -5.30 -6.45 -11.76
CA ARG A 50 -5.73 -7.29 -12.88
C ARG A 50 -6.68 -8.38 -12.41
N GLU A 51 -7.76 -8.59 -13.15
CA GLU A 51 -8.80 -9.58 -12.82
C GLU A 51 -8.24 -11.00 -12.69
N GLU A 52 -7.28 -11.38 -13.53
CA GLU A 52 -6.65 -12.70 -13.47
C GLU A 52 -5.84 -12.92 -12.19
N VAL A 53 -5.34 -11.86 -11.56
CA VAL A 53 -4.64 -11.91 -10.27
C VAL A 53 -5.66 -12.03 -9.14
N ALA A 54 -6.72 -11.23 -9.18
CA ALA A 54 -7.82 -11.29 -8.22
C ALA A 54 -8.52 -12.67 -8.25
N ALA A 55 -8.70 -13.25 -9.43
CA ALA A 55 -9.31 -14.57 -9.61
C ALA A 55 -8.50 -15.72 -8.96
N GLN A 56 -7.22 -15.52 -8.69
CA GLN A 56 -6.38 -16.47 -7.94
C GLN A 56 -6.54 -16.34 -6.42
N GLY A 57 -7.40 -15.42 -5.95
CA GLY A 57 -7.61 -15.14 -4.53
C GLY A 57 -6.57 -14.21 -3.93
N VAL A 58 -5.76 -13.54 -4.74
CA VAL A 58 -4.87 -12.48 -4.28
C VAL A 58 -5.71 -11.28 -3.87
N VAL A 59 -5.38 -10.71 -2.71
CA VAL A 59 -5.99 -9.48 -2.22
C VAL A 59 -4.94 -8.37 -2.23
N TYR A 60 -5.32 -7.24 -2.76
CA TYR A 60 -4.56 -5.99 -2.68
C TYR A 60 -5.55 -4.84 -2.54
N SER A 61 -5.49 -4.11 -1.44
CA SER A 61 -6.41 -3.00 -1.13
C SER A 61 -5.76 -2.01 -0.17
N GLY A 62 -6.44 -0.91 0.12
CA GLY A 62 -6.13 -0.09 1.28
C GLY A 62 -6.35 -0.87 2.58
N ILE A 63 -5.51 -0.64 3.58
CA ILE A 63 -5.58 -1.41 4.83
C ILE A 63 -6.86 -1.11 5.63
N GLU A 64 -7.36 0.12 5.59
CA GLU A 64 -8.62 0.48 6.24
C GLU A 64 -9.82 -0.24 5.59
N GLU A 65 -9.83 -0.36 4.26
CA GLU A 65 -10.85 -1.11 3.53
C GLU A 65 -10.80 -2.59 3.90
N ALA A 66 -9.59 -3.17 3.98
CA ALA A 66 -9.41 -4.57 4.34
C ALA A 66 -9.88 -4.87 5.78
N LEU A 67 -9.78 -3.90 6.70
CA LEU A 67 -10.27 -4.00 8.07
C LEU A 67 -11.82 -4.07 8.16
N GLU A 68 -12.53 -3.57 7.17
CA GLU A 68 -13.99 -3.66 7.06
C GLU A 68 -14.44 -4.95 6.32
N GLY A 69 -13.49 -5.73 5.80
CA GLY A 69 -13.71 -6.89 4.94
C GLY A 69 -13.47 -8.24 5.63
N PRO A 70 -13.45 -9.33 4.84
CA PRO A 70 -13.30 -10.70 5.36
C PRO A 70 -11.93 -11.00 5.98
N TYR A 71 -10.96 -10.12 5.80
CA TYR A 71 -9.60 -10.26 6.33
C TYR A 71 -9.38 -9.52 7.66
N ALA A 72 -10.41 -8.88 8.21
CA ALA A 72 -10.31 -8.08 9.44
C ALA A 72 -9.67 -8.85 10.61
N GLU A 73 -10.12 -10.09 10.86
CA GLU A 73 -9.57 -10.91 11.94
C GLU A 73 -8.08 -11.24 11.73
N LEU A 74 -7.69 -11.58 10.51
CA LEU A 74 -6.30 -11.86 10.16
C LEU A 74 -5.43 -10.62 10.32
N ILE A 75 -5.94 -9.45 9.91
CA ILE A 75 -5.23 -8.18 10.09
C ILE A 75 -5.07 -7.90 11.59
N HIS A 76 -6.12 -8.00 12.39
CA HIS A 76 -6.03 -7.80 13.85
C HIS A 76 -5.04 -8.75 14.53
N GLU A 77 -4.90 -9.97 14.03
CA GLU A 77 -3.90 -10.92 14.57
C GLU A 77 -2.46 -10.51 14.24
N LYS A 78 -2.22 -9.93 13.06
CA LYS A 78 -0.88 -9.71 12.52
C LYS A 78 -0.38 -8.27 12.65
N PHE A 79 -1.28 -7.30 12.65
CA PHE A 79 -0.96 -5.87 12.63
C PHE A 79 -0.20 -5.43 13.88
N MET A 80 0.92 -4.73 13.70
CA MET A 80 1.81 -4.26 14.76
C MET A 80 2.37 -5.37 15.68
N GLN A 81 2.55 -6.58 15.15
CA GLN A 81 3.14 -7.69 15.89
C GLN A 81 4.65 -7.82 15.63
N LEU A 82 5.12 -7.50 14.43
CA LEU A 82 6.55 -7.53 14.11
C LEU A 82 7.23 -6.21 14.46
N VAL A 83 6.49 -5.10 14.35
CA VAL A 83 6.94 -3.76 14.76
C VAL A 83 5.95 -3.22 15.80
N PRO A 84 5.99 -3.70 17.06
CA PRO A 84 5.05 -3.28 18.07
C PRO A 84 5.32 -1.83 18.51
N PRO A 85 4.29 -1.08 18.96
CA PRO A 85 4.44 0.31 19.45
C PRO A 85 5.42 0.46 20.61
N THR A 86 5.77 -0.63 21.27
CA THR A 86 6.73 -0.66 22.39
C THR A 86 8.19 -0.76 21.97
N ASP A 87 8.46 -0.97 20.68
CA ASP A 87 9.82 -1.23 20.18
C ASP A 87 10.73 0.01 20.31
N HIS A 88 10.24 1.17 19.86
CA HIS A 88 10.93 2.45 20.03
C HIS A 88 9.97 3.64 19.86
N LYS A 89 10.46 4.86 20.14
CA LYS A 89 9.63 6.08 20.12
C LYS A 89 8.90 6.35 18.80
N PHE A 90 9.49 6.02 17.64
CA PHE A 90 8.83 6.19 16.35
C PHE A 90 7.79 5.10 16.08
N ALA A 91 8.01 3.86 16.56
CA ALA A 91 6.99 2.83 16.51
C ALA A 91 5.79 3.20 17.41
N ALA A 92 6.03 3.80 18.58
CA ALA A 92 4.98 4.31 19.44
C ALA A 92 4.19 5.45 18.77
N LEU A 93 4.89 6.39 18.14
CA LEU A 93 4.26 7.48 17.39
C LEU A 93 3.43 6.91 16.23
N HIS A 94 4.01 6.00 15.43
CA HIS A 94 3.31 5.34 14.33
C HIS A 94 2.05 4.63 14.83
N GLY A 95 2.15 3.83 15.90
CA GLY A 95 1.01 3.14 16.49
C GLY A 95 -0.12 4.05 16.97
N ALA A 96 0.20 5.29 17.35
CA ALA A 96 -0.78 6.26 17.81
C ALA A 96 -1.49 7.03 16.67
N VAL A 97 -0.82 7.20 15.51
CA VAL A 97 -1.30 8.13 14.47
C VAL A 97 -1.24 7.55 13.05
N TRP A 98 -1.02 6.23 12.90
CA TRP A 98 -0.98 5.61 11.57
C TRP A 98 -2.27 5.88 10.79
N SER A 99 -2.13 6.02 9.50
CA SER A 99 -3.24 6.32 8.59
C SER A 99 -2.82 5.98 7.16
N GLY A 100 -3.65 5.24 6.45
CA GLY A 100 -3.32 4.73 5.13
C GLY A 100 -2.35 3.55 5.17
N GLY A 101 -2.03 3.05 4.00
CA GLY A 101 -1.18 1.89 3.80
C GLY A 101 -1.85 0.83 2.98
N SER A 102 -1.12 -0.24 2.70
CA SER A 102 -1.58 -1.31 1.82
C SER A 102 -1.74 -2.62 2.57
N PHE A 103 -2.77 -3.36 2.24
CA PHE A 103 -2.94 -4.75 2.62
C PHE A 103 -2.76 -5.65 1.40
N VAL A 104 -1.85 -6.62 1.50
CA VAL A 104 -1.62 -7.63 0.47
C VAL A 104 -1.69 -9.02 1.07
N TYR A 105 -2.50 -9.88 0.49
CA TYR A 105 -2.58 -11.29 0.85
C TYR A 105 -2.42 -12.15 -0.41
N VAL A 106 -1.52 -13.12 -0.37
CA VAL A 106 -1.28 -14.07 -1.46
C VAL A 106 -1.51 -15.49 -0.93
N PRO A 107 -2.51 -16.23 -1.48
CA PRO A 107 -2.83 -17.60 -1.04
C PRO A 107 -1.68 -18.57 -1.27
N ALA A 108 -1.75 -19.72 -0.57
CA ALA A 108 -0.74 -20.78 -0.65
C ALA A 108 -0.51 -21.25 -2.10
N GLY A 109 0.76 -21.32 -2.50
CA GLY A 109 1.18 -21.79 -3.81
C GLY A 109 0.91 -20.85 -4.97
N VAL A 110 0.22 -19.72 -4.76
CA VAL A 110 -0.07 -18.74 -5.82
C VAL A 110 1.20 -17.95 -6.16
N LYS A 111 1.43 -17.79 -7.46
CA LYS A 111 2.56 -17.01 -7.99
C LYS A 111 2.02 -15.84 -8.78
N VAL A 112 2.38 -14.64 -8.36
CA VAL A 112 2.00 -13.41 -9.05
C VAL A 112 3.12 -13.05 -10.02
N ASP A 113 2.86 -13.19 -11.33
CA ASP A 113 3.89 -13.07 -12.38
C ASP A 113 4.39 -11.63 -12.57
N PHE A 114 3.53 -10.65 -12.30
CA PHE A 114 3.87 -9.22 -12.43
C PHE A 114 3.89 -8.54 -11.06
N PRO A 115 4.69 -7.48 -10.87
CA PRO A 115 4.73 -6.77 -9.60
C PRO A 115 3.39 -6.11 -9.24
N LEU A 116 3.08 -6.08 -7.94
CA LEU A 116 2.15 -5.11 -7.35
C LEU A 116 2.93 -3.88 -6.92
N GLN A 117 2.34 -2.71 -7.04
CA GLN A 117 2.99 -1.46 -6.64
C GLN A 117 2.06 -0.60 -5.77
N SER A 118 2.59 -0.13 -4.63
CA SER A 118 2.02 0.97 -3.85
C SER A 118 2.85 2.23 -4.04
N TYR A 119 2.19 3.35 -4.19
CA TYR A 119 2.85 4.65 -4.28
C TYR A 119 2.20 5.66 -3.34
N PHE A 120 3.05 6.29 -2.49
CA PHE A 120 2.63 7.25 -1.49
C PHE A 120 3.12 8.65 -1.83
N ARG A 121 2.22 9.63 -1.77
CA ARG A 121 2.54 11.04 -2.00
C ARG A 121 2.17 11.87 -0.78
N LEU A 122 3.16 12.41 -0.08
CA LEU A 122 2.94 13.43 0.94
C LEU A 122 2.95 14.80 0.26
N ASN A 123 1.81 15.48 0.21
CA ASN A 123 1.67 16.74 -0.51
C ASN A 123 1.28 17.94 0.36
N ALA A 124 1.02 17.73 1.65
CA ALA A 124 0.68 18.79 2.60
C ALA A 124 1.93 19.33 3.32
N ALA A 125 2.13 20.64 3.26
CA ALA A 125 3.23 21.31 3.97
C ALA A 125 3.03 21.25 5.49
N GLY A 126 4.08 20.89 6.24
CA GLY A 126 4.04 20.76 7.70
C GLY A 126 3.26 19.54 8.20
N ALA A 127 2.91 18.61 7.31
CA ALA A 127 2.20 17.38 7.67
C ALA A 127 3.12 16.21 7.99
N GLY A 128 2.53 15.18 8.61
CA GLY A 128 3.11 13.85 8.74
C GLY A 128 2.33 12.83 7.94
N GLN A 129 3.01 11.81 7.41
CA GLN A 129 2.43 10.63 6.77
C GLN A 129 2.97 9.38 7.46
N PHE A 130 2.08 8.48 7.87
CA PHE A 130 2.39 7.32 8.71
C PHE A 130 1.66 6.09 8.18
N GLU A 131 1.91 5.73 6.92
CA GLU A 131 1.28 4.58 6.29
C GLU A 131 1.79 3.25 6.87
N HIS A 132 0.88 2.27 6.95
CA HIS A 132 1.19 0.91 7.41
C HIS A 132 0.87 -0.11 6.33
N THR A 133 1.90 -0.69 5.75
CA THR A 133 1.77 -1.77 4.76
C THR A 133 1.90 -3.13 5.43
N LEU A 134 0.91 -3.99 5.25
CA LEU A 134 0.90 -5.36 5.76
C LEU A 134 0.84 -6.35 4.59
N ILE A 135 1.88 -7.18 4.44
CA ILE A 135 1.98 -8.18 3.39
C ILE A 135 2.04 -9.58 3.99
N ILE A 136 1.10 -10.45 3.60
CA ILE A 136 1.01 -11.83 4.05
C ILE A 136 1.08 -12.75 2.84
N LEU A 137 2.14 -13.56 2.78
CA LEU A 137 2.32 -14.61 1.79
C LEU A 137 2.17 -15.97 2.46
N GLU A 138 1.19 -16.73 2.03
CA GLU A 138 0.99 -18.10 2.48
C GLU A 138 2.09 -19.05 1.96
N PRO A 139 2.22 -20.28 2.50
CA PRO A 139 3.29 -21.19 2.09
C PRO A 139 3.37 -21.42 0.58
N GLY A 140 4.58 -21.27 0.03
CA GLY A 140 4.85 -21.47 -1.40
C GLY A 140 4.40 -20.34 -2.32
N ALA A 141 3.84 -19.24 -1.79
CA ALA A 141 3.46 -18.07 -2.57
C ALA A 141 4.69 -17.35 -3.14
N ASP A 142 4.52 -16.61 -4.24
CA ASP A 142 5.56 -15.78 -4.86
C ASP A 142 4.98 -14.42 -5.24
N LEU A 143 5.60 -13.36 -4.76
CA LEU A 143 5.21 -11.98 -5.06
C LEU A 143 6.43 -11.11 -5.27
N HIS A 144 6.34 -10.21 -6.25
CA HIS A 144 7.18 -9.02 -6.34
C HIS A 144 6.34 -7.79 -5.97
N PHE A 145 6.75 -7.08 -4.93
CA PHE A 145 6.07 -5.88 -4.44
C PHE A 145 7.01 -4.68 -4.52
N VAL A 146 6.52 -3.59 -5.08
CA VAL A 146 7.26 -2.34 -5.20
C VAL A 146 6.53 -1.27 -4.39
N GLU A 147 7.24 -0.65 -3.47
CA GLU A 147 6.72 0.49 -2.73
C GLU A 147 7.57 1.73 -3.02
N GLY A 148 6.92 2.83 -3.33
CA GLY A 148 7.56 4.10 -3.59
C GLY A 148 6.89 5.24 -2.86
N CYS A 149 7.67 6.25 -2.51
CA CYS A 149 7.13 7.46 -1.90
C CYS A 149 7.81 8.72 -2.46
N SER A 150 7.10 9.83 -2.39
CA SER A 150 7.67 11.13 -2.73
C SER A 150 7.00 12.27 -1.96
N ALA A 151 7.70 13.39 -1.87
CA ALA A 151 7.19 14.65 -1.36
C ALA A 151 7.79 15.81 -2.15
N PRO A 152 7.08 16.95 -2.32
CA PRO A 152 7.68 18.17 -2.79
C PRO A 152 8.70 18.71 -1.78
N LYS A 153 9.53 19.64 -2.22
CA LYS A 153 10.38 20.41 -1.30
C LYS A 153 9.55 21.53 -0.65
N TYR A 154 9.48 21.50 0.67
CA TYR A 154 8.86 22.54 1.46
C TYR A 154 9.90 23.29 2.30
N ASN A 155 9.59 24.57 2.63
CA ASN A 155 10.41 25.37 3.56
C ASN A 155 10.04 25.11 5.04
N VAL A 156 9.32 24.03 5.31
CA VAL A 156 8.88 23.59 6.65
C VAL A 156 9.20 22.11 6.82
N ALA A 157 9.32 21.68 8.07
CA ALA A 157 9.56 20.28 8.37
C ALA A 157 8.33 19.42 8.01
N ASN A 158 8.57 18.31 7.31
CA ASN A 158 7.61 17.25 7.07
C ASN A 158 8.18 15.95 7.65
N LEU A 159 7.33 15.07 8.10
CA LEU A 159 7.71 13.75 8.57
C LEU A 159 6.98 12.67 7.78
N HIS A 160 7.73 11.79 7.15
CA HIS A 160 7.23 10.55 6.58
C HIS A 160 7.83 9.38 7.36
N ALA A 161 6.98 8.54 7.94
CA ALA A 161 7.37 7.40 8.76
C ALA A 161 6.46 6.21 8.47
N GLY A 162 6.69 5.57 7.32
CA GLY A 162 6.02 4.32 6.95
C GLY A 162 6.47 3.14 7.82
N CYS A 163 5.59 2.17 7.97
CA CYS A 163 5.88 0.88 8.58
C CYS A 163 5.45 -0.23 7.62
N VAL A 164 6.31 -1.23 7.44
CA VAL A 164 6.03 -2.39 6.60
C VAL A 164 6.24 -3.65 7.41
N GLU A 165 5.19 -4.47 7.54
CA GLU A 165 5.25 -5.78 8.18
C GLU A 165 5.07 -6.88 7.14
N LEU A 166 6.01 -7.85 7.11
CA LEU A 166 6.11 -8.89 6.12
C LEU A 166 6.00 -10.27 6.77
N TYR A 167 4.92 -11.00 6.48
CA TYR A 167 4.72 -12.39 6.87
C TYR A 167 4.94 -13.29 5.66
N VAL A 168 6.05 -14.01 5.62
CA VAL A 168 6.44 -14.85 4.49
C VAL A 168 6.42 -16.31 4.91
N GLY A 169 5.43 -17.06 4.42
CA GLY A 169 5.20 -18.46 4.74
C GLY A 169 6.31 -19.38 4.27
N LYS A 170 6.28 -20.63 4.74
CA LYS A 170 7.30 -21.63 4.41
C LYS A 170 7.44 -21.82 2.90
N GLY A 171 8.63 -21.62 2.35
CA GLY A 171 8.90 -21.76 0.92
C GLY A 171 8.28 -20.66 0.05
N ALA A 172 7.66 -19.65 0.64
CA ALA A 172 7.22 -18.46 -0.09
C ALA A 172 8.40 -17.55 -0.43
N ARG A 173 8.22 -16.72 -1.44
CA ARG A 173 9.23 -15.76 -1.88
C ARG A 173 8.61 -14.39 -2.08
N LEU A 174 9.19 -13.39 -1.41
CA LEU A 174 8.88 -11.98 -1.59
C LEU A 174 10.12 -11.26 -2.15
N ARG A 175 9.90 -10.41 -3.14
CA ARG A 175 10.94 -9.54 -3.74
C ARG A 175 10.46 -8.11 -3.72
#